data_57be1d95c1284e29c202f1204c96b939
#
_entry.id   57be1d95c1284e29c202f1204c96b939
#
_cell.length_a   1.000
_cell.length_b   1.000
_cell.length_c   1.000
_cell.angle_alpha   90.00
_cell.angle_beta   90.00
_cell.angle_gamma   90.00
#
_symmetry.space_group_name_H-M   'P 1'
#
loop_
_entity.id
_entity.type
_entity.pdbx_description
1 polymer ?
#
loop_
_entity_poly.entity_id
_entity_poly.type
_entity_poly.pdbx_seq_one_letter_code
_entity_poly.pdbx_strand_id
1 'polypeptide(L)'
;MSNSNQQAQIVIPSSVLGQITALAMTETPLECCGFLVGDFGSDIAQEFHPCRNTAQSKIIYTVDPKDHLRIERDAEERGLAIIGVLHSHTHTEPYPSPTDVAQAPDPAWHYVIIGLKRAEPETRSYRIIDGEISESQIVSA
;
A
#
# COMPACT_ATOMS: atom_id res chain seq x y z
N MET A 1 -26.08 19.02 -3.17
CA MET A 1 -25.10 19.38 -2.15
C MET A 1 -23.76 18.76 -2.45
N SER A 2 -22.77 19.57 -2.53
CA SER A 2 -21.45 19.12 -2.90
C SER A 2 -20.73 18.44 -1.72
N ASN A 3 -20.06 17.30 -1.99
CA ASN A 3 -19.18 16.66 -1.03
C ASN A 3 -17.71 16.99 -1.32
N SER A 4 -17.47 18.16 -1.91
CA SER A 4 -16.13 18.56 -2.36
C SER A 4 -15.08 18.59 -1.25
N ASN A 5 -15.51 18.74 -0.01
CA ASN A 5 -14.61 18.75 1.16
C ASN A 5 -14.42 17.37 1.78
N GLN A 6 -15.11 16.37 1.27
CA GLN A 6 -14.98 15.02 1.81
C GLN A 6 -13.68 14.41 1.34
N GLN A 7 -12.83 14.03 2.29
CA GLN A 7 -11.56 13.39 2.00
C GLN A 7 -11.81 11.96 1.50
N ALA A 8 -11.04 11.54 0.49
CA ALA A 8 -11.04 10.16 0.04
C ALA A 8 -10.62 9.23 1.20
N GLN A 9 -11.14 8.03 1.20
CA GLN A 9 -10.92 7.07 2.28
C GLN A 9 -10.53 5.71 1.76
N ILE A 10 -9.80 4.98 2.60
CA ILE A 10 -9.62 3.54 2.47
C ILE A 10 -9.95 2.91 3.82
N VAL A 11 -10.68 1.82 3.81
CA VAL A 11 -10.92 1.03 5.02
C VAL A 11 -9.89 -0.07 5.08
N ILE A 12 -9.07 -0.07 6.13
CA ILE A 12 -8.09 -1.12 6.38
C ILE A 12 -8.40 -1.71 7.75
N PRO A 13 -8.99 -2.91 7.81
CA PRO A 13 -9.31 -3.53 9.10
C PRO A 13 -8.08 -3.64 9.99
N SER A 14 -8.28 -3.58 11.30
CA SER A 14 -7.16 -3.61 12.25
C SER A 14 -6.31 -4.87 12.12
N SER A 15 -6.92 -6.01 11.77
CA SER A 15 -6.17 -7.24 11.52
C SER A 15 -5.23 -7.11 10.33
N VAL A 16 -5.66 -6.41 9.28
CA VAL A 16 -4.85 -6.16 8.08
C VAL A 16 -3.73 -5.17 8.40
N LEU A 17 -4.03 -4.10 9.15
CA LEU A 17 -3.00 -3.16 9.62
C LEU A 17 -1.95 -3.86 10.47
N GLY A 18 -2.38 -4.81 11.31
CA GLY A 18 -1.46 -5.60 12.12
C GLY A 18 -0.51 -6.44 11.28
N GLN A 19 -0.99 -7.04 10.21
CA GLN A 19 -0.16 -7.80 9.28
C GLN A 19 0.87 -6.92 8.58
N ILE A 20 0.46 -5.73 8.15
CA ILE A 20 1.34 -4.75 7.51
C ILE A 20 2.45 -4.33 8.47
N THR A 21 2.08 -3.98 9.70
CA THR A 21 3.03 -3.56 10.73
C THR A 21 4.02 -4.66 11.04
N ALA A 22 3.54 -5.90 11.20
CA ALA A 22 4.39 -7.04 11.50
C ALA A 22 5.42 -7.28 10.38
N LEU A 23 5.00 -7.21 9.13
CA LEU A 23 5.91 -7.37 8.00
C LEU A 23 6.99 -6.27 7.99
N ALA A 24 6.57 -5.01 8.16
CA ALA A 24 7.50 -3.89 8.14
C ALA A 24 8.55 -4.00 9.25
N MET A 25 8.13 -4.40 10.45
CA MET A 25 9.04 -4.57 11.58
C MET A 25 10.00 -5.75 11.37
N THR A 26 9.54 -6.80 10.69
CA THR A 26 10.36 -7.97 10.41
C THR A 26 11.44 -7.69 9.35
N GLU A 27 11.07 -6.92 8.30
CA GLU A 27 11.95 -6.69 7.16
C GLU A 27 12.92 -5.53 7.34
N THR A 28 12.65 -4.61 8.31
CA THR A 28 13.56 -3.47 8.52
C THR A 28 14.99 -3.96 8.76
N PRO A 29 16.02 -3.31 8.21
CA PRO A 29 16.04 -1.98 7.57
C PRO A 29 15.68 -1.97 6.08
N LEU A 30 15.33 -3.10 5.49
CA LEU A 30 14.91 -3.16 4.09
C LEU A 30 13.47 -2.71 3.95
N GLU A 31 13.14 -2.09 2.83
CA GLU A 31 11.75 -1.80 2.51
C GLU A 31 11.00 -3.10 2.25
N CYS A 32 9.81 -3.21 2.82
CA CYS A 32 8.90 -4.32 2.52
C CYS A 32 7.84 -3.85 1.53
N CYS A 33 7.14 -4.81 0.93
CA CYS A 33 6.05 -4.50 0.03
C CYS A 33 5.02 -5.63 0.00
N GLY A 34 3.85 -5.31 -0.54
CA GLY A 34 2.78 -6.27 -0.71
C GLY A 34 1.56 -5.62 -1.33
N PHE A 35 0.54 -6.43 -1.57
CA PHE A 35 -0.69 -5.96 -2.19
C PHE A 35 -1.87 -6.01 -1.24
N LEU A 36 -2.75 -5.02 -1.41
CA LEU A 36 -4.06 -4.99 -0.77
C LEU A 36 -5.08 -5.52 -1.76
N VAL A 37 -5.92 -6.43 -1.30
CA VAL A 37 -6.92 -7.11 -2.11
C VAL A 37 -8.30 -6.89 -1.54
N GLY A 38 -9.26 -6.61 -2.40
CA GLY A 38 -10.66 -6.42 -2.05
C GLY A 38 -11.54 -6.56 -3.27
N ASP A 39 -12.80 -6.14 -3.17
CA ASP A 39 -13.70 -6.15 -4.32
C ASP A 39 -13.22 -5.13 -5.36
N PHE A 40 -13.38 -5.45 -6.63
CA PHE A 40 -13.01 -4.54 -7.71
C PHE A 40 -13.71 -3.20 -7.54
N GLY A 41 -12.94 -2.12 -7.60
CA GLY A 41 -13.46 -0.76 -7.45
C GLY A 41 -13.83 -0.38 -6.01
N SER A 42 -13.60 -1.26 -5.05
CA SER A 42 -13.86 -1.00 -3.63
C SER A 42 -12.70 -0.25 -2.98
N ASP A 43 -13.02 0.45 -1.90
CA ASP A 43 -12.04 1.12 -1.04
C ASP A 43 -11.86 0.37 0.29
N ILE A 44 -12.19 -0.92 0.32
CA ILE A 44 -12.03 -1.76 1.50
C ILE A 44 -10.94 -2.80 1.23
N ALA A 45 -9.86 -2.73 1.98
CA ALA A 45 -8.75 -3.68 1.90
C ALA A 45 -9.08 -4.89 2.77
N GLN A 46 -9.66 -5.93 2.16
CA GLN A 46 -10.06 -7.13 2.88
C GLN A 46 -8.87 -7.98 3.28
N GLU A 47 -7.81 -7.98 2.47
CA GLU A 47 -6.64 -8.84 2.65
C GLU A 47 -5.37 -8.09 2.32
N PHE A 48 -4.29 -8.50 2.99
CA PHE A 48 -2.93 -8.06 2.65
C PHE A 48 -2.10 -9.28 2.29
N HIS A 49 -1.45 -9.23 1.13
CA HIS A 49 -0.59 -10.29 0.64
C HIS A 49 0.84 -9.78 0.55
N PRO A 50 1.75 -10.23 1.43
CA PRO A 50 3.15 -9.81 1.37
C PRO A 50 3.81 -10.29 0.08
N CYS A 51 4.69 -9.46 -0.45
CA CYS A 51 5.47 -9.75 -1.62
C CYS A 51 6.96 -9.63 -1.30
N ARG A 52 7.75 -10.31 -2.10
CA ARG A 52 9.19 -10.17 -2.03
C ARG A 52 9.59 -8.85 -2.69
N ASN A 53 10.47 -8.11 -2.02
CA ASN A 53 11.12 -6.94 -2.61
C ASN A 53 12.40 -7.41 -3.30
N THR A 54 12.37 -7.49 -4.63
CA THR A 54 13.53 -7.99 -5.39
C THR A 54 14.70 -7.01 -5.41
N ALA A 55 14.45 -5.73 -5.11
CA ALA A 55 15.51 -4.73 -4.99
C ALA A 55 16.34 -4.92 -3.73
N GLN A 56 15.76 -5.53 -2.68
CA GLN A 56 16.42 -5.74 -1.39
C GLN A 56 17.10 -4.46 -0.89
N SER A 57 16.37 -3.34 -0.94
CA SER A 57 16.90 -2.03 -0.66
C SER A 57 16.16 -1.39 0.52
N LYS A 58 16.85 -0.47 1.23
CA LYS A 58 16.23 0.33 2.29
C LYS A 58 15.69 1.67 1.79
N ILE A 59 15.80 1.95 0.49
CA ILE A 59 15.34 3.21 -0.10
C ILE A 59 14.41 3.05 -1.29
N ILE A 60 14.33 1.86 -1.89
CA ILE A 60 13.41 1.55 -2.98
C ILE A 60 12.84 0.15 -2.82
N TYR A 61 11.72 -0.10 -3.48
CA TYR A 61 11.17 -1.45 -3.55
C TYR A 61 10.82 -1.80 -5.00
N THR A 62 10.89 -3.08 -5.30
CA THR A 62 10.39 -3.64 -6.56
C THR A 62 9.65 -4.92 -6.22
N VAL A 63 8.35 -4.94 -6.51
CA VAL A 63 7.54 -6.13 -6.24
C VAL A 63 7.98 -7.26 -7.16
N ASP A 64 8.19 -8.44 -6.58
CA ASP A 64 8.52 -9.63 -7.35
C ASP A 64 7.40 -9.90 -8.36
N PRO A 65 7.69 -9.92 -9.68
CA PRO A 65 6.66 -10.16 -10.71
C PRO A 65 5.94 -11.49 -10.54
N LYS A 66 6.60 -12.51 -10.00
CA LYS A 66 5.97 -13.81 -9.74
C LYS A 66 4.92 -13.72 -8.65
N ASP A 67 5.24 -13.00 -7.58
CA ASP A 67 4.28 -12.75 -6.50
C ASP A 67 3.10 -11.95 -7.00
N HIS A 68 3.35 -10.90 -7.79
CA HIS A 68 2.29 -10.08 -8.36
C HIS A 68 1.33 -10.94 -9.19
N LEU A 69 1.86 -11.75 -10.10
CA LEU A 69 1.03 -12.58 -10.95
C LEU A 69 0.22 -13.61 -10.14
N ARG A 70 0.85 -14.24 -9.16
CA ARG A 70 0.19 -15.22 -8.30
C ARG A 70 -0.97 -14.61 -7.52
N ILE A 71 -0.74 -13.45 -6.93
CA ILE A 71 -1.75 -12.75 -6.13
C ILE A 71 -2.90 -12.28 -7.01
N GLU A 72 -2.59 -11.71 -8.17
CA GLU A 72 -3.60 -11.23 -9.11
C GLU A 72 -4.51 -12.36 -9.58
N ARG A 73 -3.92 -13.50 -9.96
CA ARG A 73 -4.68 -14.68 -10.41
C ARG A 73 -5.55 -15.25 -9.30
N ASP A 74 -4.99 -15.39 -8.10
CA ASP A 74 -5.74 -15.88 -6.95
C ASP A 74 -6.93 -14.98 -6.63
N ALA A 75 -6.72 -13.67 -6.63
CA ALA A 75 -7.78 -12.71 -6.40
C ALA A 75 -8.89 -12.84 -7.46
N GLU A 76 -8.51 -12.87 -8.73
CA GLU A 76 -9.47 -12.99 -9.83
C GLU A 76 -10.31 -14.27 -9.70
N GLU A 77 -9.70 -15.40 -9.38
CA GLU A 77 -10.41 -16.67 -9.20
C GLU A 77 -11.44 -16.60 -8.07
N ARG A 78 -11.21 -15.75 -7.08
CA ARG A 78 -12.13 -15.59 -5.95
C ARG A 78 -13.09 -14.41 -6.13
N GLY A 79 -13.10 -13.79 -7.31
CA GLY A 79 -13.96 -12.64 -7.59
C GLY A 79 -13.48 -11.35 -6.92
N LEU A 80 -12.20 -11.27 -6.59
CA LEU A 80 -11.57 -10.12 -5.95
C LEU A 80 -10.55 -9.47 -6.90
N ALA A 81 -9.92 -8.39 -6.47
CA ALA A 81 -8.93 -7.68 -7.26
C ALA A 81 -7.87 -7.05 -6.35
N ILE A 82 -6.70 -6.78 -6.91
CA ILE A 82 -5.71 -5.95 -6.27
C ILE A 82 -6.24 -4.51 -6.32
N ILE A 83 -6.37 -3.87 -5.16
CA ILE A 83 -6.87 -2.50 -5.06
C ILE A 83 -5.81 -1.52 -4.58
N GLY A 84 -4.64 -1.99 -4.22
CA GLY A 84 -3.57 -1.12 -3.77
C GLY A 84 -2.27 -1.86 -3.52
N VAL A 85 -1.22 -1.07 -3.29
CA VAL A 85 0.11 -1.58 -2.98
C VAL A 85 0.59 -0.93 -1.68
N LEU A 86 1.25 -1.74 -0.85
CA LEU A 86 1.85 -1.32 0.41
C LEU A 86 3.37 -1.41 0.29
N HIS A 87 4.06 -0.37 0.76
CA HIS A 87 5.49 -0.50 1.02
C HIS A 87 5.88 0.28 2.27
N SER A 88 7.08 0.03 2.77
CA SER A 88 7.58 0.71 3.96
C SER A 88 8.65 1.73 3.60
N HIS A 89 8.68 2.82 4.37
CA HIS A 89 9.81 3.76 4.40
C HIS A 89 10.51 3.57 5.75
N THR A 90 11.73 3.06 5.73
CA THR A 90 12.42 2.72 6.99
C THR A 90 13.12 3.90 7.63
N HIS A 91 13.50 4.93 6.85
CA HIS A 91 14.29 6.07 7.33
C HIS A 91 13.68 7.43 7.00
N THR A 92 12.61 7.48 6.21
CA THR A 92 11.97 8.72 5.78
C THR A 92 10.52 8.76 6.22
N GLU A 93 9.87 9.91 6.05
CA GLU A 93 8.45 10.06 6.34
C GLU A 93 7.61 9.14 5.46
N PRO A 94 6.42 8.70 5.92
CA PRO A 94 5.53 7.89 5.11
C PRO A 94 4.82 8.75 4.05
N TYR A 95 5.58 9.24 3.10
CA TYR A 95 5.11 10.09 2.01
C TYR A 95 5.77 9.62 0.71
N PRO A 96 5.03 9.57 -0.43
CA PRO A 96 5.59 9.07 -1.68
C PRO A 96 6.86 9.81 -2.09
N SER A 97 7.93 9.06 -2.36
CA SER A 97 9.16 9.63 -2.90
C SER A 97 8.99 9.94 -4.39
N PRO A 98 9.90 10.74 -4.99
CA PRO A 98 9.87 10.94 -6.45
C PRO A 98 9.92 9.63 -7.22
N THR A 99 10.66 8.64 -6.74
CA THR A 99 10.71 7.31 -7.35
C THR A 99 9.35 6.60 -7.24
N ASP A 100 8.71 6.68 -6.07
CA ASP A 100 7.39 6.10 -5.87
C ASP A 100 6.38 6.68 -6.87
N VAL A 101 6.40 8.00 -7.07
CA VAL A 101 5.50 8.68 -8.00
C VAL A 101 5.79 8.26 -9.44
N ALA A 102 7.07 8.21 -9.82
CA ALA A 102 7.46 7.85 -11.18
C ALA A 102 7.09 6.40 -11.51
N GLN A 103 7.05 5.53 -10.51
CA GLN A 103 6.77 4.10 -10.70
C GLN A 103 5.36 3.71 -10.29
N ALA A 104 4.46 4.66 -10.03
CA ALA A 104 3.08 4.36 -9.69
C ALA A 104 2.36 3.79 -10.92
N PRO A 105 2.06 2.47 -10.97
CA PRO A 105 1.61 1.85 -12.21
C PRO A 105 0.12 2.02 -12.49
N ASP A 106 -0.68 2.28 -11.47
CA ASP A 106 -2.14 2.25 -11.64
C ASP A 106 -2.81 3.39 -10.86
N PRO A 107 -3.46 4.33 -11.55
CA PRO A 107 -4.14 5.45 -10.88
C PRO A 107 -5.36 5.03 -10.07
N ALA A 108 -5.88 3.82 -10.27
CA ALA A 108 -7.01 3.30 -9.50
C ALA A 108 -6.58 2.69 -8.16
N TRP A 109 -5.29 2.43 -7.99
CA TRP A 109 -4.79 1.82 -6.75
C TRP A 109 -4.66 2.83 -5.61
N HIS A 110 -4.77 2.31 -4.41
CA HIS A 110 -4.33 3.00 -3.20
C HIS A 110 -2.84 2.73 -3.00
N TYR A 111 -2.10 3.76 -2.62
CA TYR A 111 -0.67 3.64 -2.33
C TYR A 111 -0.49 3.85 -0.85
N VAL A 112 -0.28 2.76 -0.13
CA VAL A 112 -0.18 2.77 1.34
C VAL A 112 1.28 2.66 1.74
N ILE A 113 1.70 3.54 2.64
CA ILE A 113 3.09 3.59 3.10
C ILE A 113 3.09 3.50 4.61
N ILE A 114 3.86 2.55 5.15
CA ILE A 114 4.14 2.48 6.58
C ILE A 114 5.53 3.03 6.84
N GLY A 115 5.59 4.07 7.67
CA GLY A 115 6.85 4.72 8.05
C GLY A 115 7.36 4.20 9.38
N LEU A 116 8.66 3.92 9.43
CA LEU A 116 9.33 3.42 10.62
C LEU A 116 10.37 4.41 11.17
N LYS A 117 10.32 5.65 10.69
CA LYS A 117 11.28 6.68 11.11
C LYS A 117 11.15 7.03 12.59
N ARG A 118 9.92 7.00 13.12
CA ARG A 118 9.63 7.33 14.51
C ARG A 118 9.50 6.06 15.34
N ALA A 119 9.47 6.24 16.67
CA ALA A 119 9.35 5.13 17.61
C ALA A 119 8.11 4.27 17.33
N GLU A 120 7.01 4.92 16.94
CA GLU A 120 5.79 4.20 16.59
C GLU A 120 5.59 4.19 15.08
N PRO A 121 5.26 3.03 14.49
CA PRO A 121 4.95 2.96 13.06
C PRO A 121 3.77 3.86 12.71
N GLU A 122 3.86 4.51 11.56
CA GLU A 122 2.82 5.41 11.07
C GLU A 122 2.41 4.98 9.67
N THR A 123 1.14 4.65 9.47
CA THR A 123 0.62 4.21 8.18
C THR A 123 -0.22 5.31 7.56
N ARG A 124 0.04 5.63 6.29
CA ARG A 124 -0.71 6.63 5.53
C ARG A 124 -1.05 6.09 4.16
N SER A 125 -2.12 6.60 3.57
CA SER A 125 -2.58 6.18 2.25
C SER A 125 -2.68 7.36 1.31
N TYR A 126 -2.36 7.11 0.03
CA TYR A 126 -2.33 8.15 -1.00
C TYR A 126 -2.95 7.64 -2.29
N ARG A 127 -3.44 8.61 -3.08
CA ARG A 127 -3.71 8.41 -4.49
C ARG A 127 -2.61 9.11 -5.28
N ILE A 128 -2.17 8.48 -6.35
CA ILE A 128 -1.16 9.04 -7.25
C ILE A 128 -1.74 8.96 -8.67
N ILE A 129 -2.15 10.11 -9.19
CA ILE A 129 -2.84 10.20 -10.48
C ILE A 129 -2.12 11.25 -11.32
N ASP A 130 -1.56 10.83 -12.46
CA ASP A 130 -0.81 11.72 -13.36
C ASP A 130 0.29 12.49 -12.63
N GLY A 131 0.97 11.82 -11.70
CA GLY A 131 2.05 12.43 -10.92
C GLY A 131 1.59 13.29 -9.76
N GLU A 132 0.29 13.47 -9.58
CA GLU A 132 -0.24 14.25 -8.47
C GLU A 132 -0.59 13.38 -7.29
N ILE A 133 -0.12 13.77 -6.12
CA ILE A 133 -0.30 13.03 -4.86
C ILE A 133 -1.42 13.69 -4.06
N SER A 134 -2.36 12.87 -3.59
CA SER A 134 -3.34 13.32 -2.60
C SER A 134 -3.44 12.29 -1.50
N GLU A 135 -3.60 12.73 -0.27
CA GLU A 135 -3.70 11.82 0.88
C GLU A 135 -5.14 11.39 1.09
N SER A 136 -5.32 10.11 1.40
CA SER A 136 -6.61 9.53 1.78
C SER A 136 -6.62 9.27 3.28
N GLN A 137 -7.80 9.33 3.88
CA GLN A 137 -7.98 8.95 5.27
C GLN A 137 -8.03 7.44 5.39
N ILE A 138 -7.30 6.88 6.35
CA ILE A 138 -7.39 5.46 6.68
C ILE A 138 -8.43 5.30 7.79
N VAL A 139 -9.44 4.46 7.52
CA VAL A 139 -10.45 4.10 8.49
C VAL A 139 -10.19 2.65 8.90
N SER A 140 -9.99 2.42 10.18
CA SER A 140 -9.73 1.08 10.73
C SER A 140 -11.02 0.58 11.34
N ALA A 141 -11.76 -0.18 10.59
CA ALA A 141 -13.06 -0.68 11.05
C ALA A 141 -13.05 -2.18 11.33
#